data_948137207f7051b4501b1680a946b80c
#
_entry.id   948137207f7051b4501b1680a946b80c
#
_cell.length_a   1.000
_cell.length_b   1.000
_cell.length_c   1.000
_cell.angle_alpha   90.00
_cell.angle_beta   90.00
_cell.angle_gamma   90.00
#
_symmetry.space_group_name_H-M   'P 1'
#
loop_
_entity.id
_entity.type
_entity.pdbx_description
1 polymer ?
#
loop_
_entity_poly.entity_id
_entity_poly.type
_entity_poly.pdbx_seq_one_letter_code
_entity_poly.pdbx_strand_id
1 'polypeptide(L)'
;YETAVGDALHGAGRDGFAAMELLRKVDPARYRPANGATYPNGNFGRSLRQVAQLIKADVGLEVVFVEIGGWDTHANQGAGEGQLANRLRELGGGLAALHRDLGAKMSDVLVLTMSEFGRTARQNGNRGTDHGSGTAFFALGGGVNGGRVLGDWPGLAPEKLFEGRDLAITTDYRDFFAEACARHMGVAETNLGSIFPGHTVNPRRFRGYLRA
;
A
#
# COMPACT_ATOMS: atom_id res chain seq x y z
N TYR A 1 34.33 -11.69 -17.07
CA TYR A 1 33.68 -10.49 -16.51
C TYR A 1 32.90 -9.73 -17.59
N GLU A 2 33.50 -9.47 -18.76
CA GLU A 2 32.87 -8.76 -19.87
C GLU A 2 31.69 -9.55 -20.49
N THR A 3 31.80 -10.86 -20.60
CA THR A 3 30.69 -11.72 -21.09
C THR A 3 29.49 -11.73 -20.13
N ALA A 4 29.71 -11.81 -18.81
CA ALA A 4 28.63 -11.80 -17.83
C ALA A 4 27.88 -10.46 -17.80
N VAL A 5 28.57 -9.34 -17.99
CA VAL A 5 27.93 -8.00 -18.10
C VAL A 5 27.16 -7.89 -19.42
N GLY A 6 27.71 -8.43 -20.53
CA GLY A 6 27.04 -8.49 -21.82
C GLY A 6 25.74 -9.29 -21.76
N ASP A 7 25.76 -10.46 -21.14
CA ASP A 7 24.57 -11.32 -21.00
C ASP A 7 23.49 -10.70 -20.12
N ALA A 8 23.87 -10.02 -19.02
CA ALA A 8 22.92 -9.30 -18.16
C ALA A 8 22.28 -8.11 -18.87
N LEU A 9 23.05 -7.34 -19.65
CA LEU A 9 22.54 -6.23 -20.48
C LEU A 9 21.61 -6.71 -21.59
N HIS A 10 21.97 -7.80 -22.27
CA HIS A 10 21.10 -8.40 -23.32
C HIS A 10 19.82 -9.00 -22.71
N GLY A 11 19.90 -9.59 -21.52
CA GLY A 11 18.75 -10.08 -20.77
C GLY A 11 17.80 -8.94 -20.42
N ALA A 12 18.29 -7.91 -19.75
CA ALA A 12 17.50 -6.72 -19.38
C ALA A 12 16.90 -5.99 -20.59
N GLY A 13 17.63 -5.95 -21.72
CA GLY A 13 17.13 -5.38 -22.98
C GLY A 13 15.95 -6.18 -23.55
N ARG A 14 16.05 -7.51 -23.60
CA ARG A 14 14.96 -8.38 -24.06
C ARG A 14 13.72 -8.26 -23.18
N ASP A 15 13.91 -8.25 -21.86
CA ASP A 15 12.81 -8.11 -20.90
C ASP A 15 12.14 -6.74 -21.03
N GLY A 16 12.92 -5.69 -21.26
CA GLY A 16 12.41 -4.36 -21.53
C GLY A 16 11.58 -4.28 -22.81
N PHE A 17 12.02 -4.91 -23.90
CA PHE A 17 11.25 -4.98 -25.15
C PHE A 17 9.99 -5.81 -25.01
N ALA A 18 10.04 -6.94 -24.32
CA ALA A 18 8.87 -7.78 -24.04
C ALA A 18 7.83 -7.02 -23.20
N ALA A 19 8.27 -6.28 -22.17
CA ALA A 19 7.40 -5.41 -21.37
C ALA A 19 6.78 -4.29 -22.22
N MET A 20 7.54 -3.67 -23.13
CA MET A 20 7.01 -2.65 -24.03
C MET A 20 5.97 -3.20 -25.03
N GLU A 21 6.19 -4.40 -25.57
CA GLU A 21 5.19 -5.05 -26.42
C GLU A 21 3.91 -5.40 -25.64
N LEU A 22 4.06 -5.87 -24.42
CA LEU A 22 2.95 -6.13 -23.52
C LEU A 22 2.12 -4.87 -23.26
N LEU A 23 2.80 -3.76 -22.90
CA LEU A 23 2.16 -2.46 -22.67
C LEU A 23 1.50 -1.89 -23.93
N ARG A 24 2.02 -2.16 -25.13
CA ARG A 24 1.39 -1.76 -26.41
C ARG A 24 0.07 -2.48 -26.68
N LYS A 25 -0.09 -3.74 -26.21
CA LYS A 25 -1.35 -4.49 -26.32
C LYS A 25 -2.43 -3.91 -25.40
N VAL A 26 -2.00 -3.24 -24.34
CA VAL A 26 -2.88 -2.56 -23.38
C VAL A 26 -3.01 -1.11 -23.84
N ASP A 27 -4.01 -0.76 -24.65
CA ASP A 27 -4.24 0.59 -25.17
C ASP A 27 -4.79 1.53 -24.06
N PRO A 28 -3.94 2.40 -23.44
CA PRO A 28 -4.38 3.26 -22.34
C PRO A 28 -5.43 4.30 -22.75
N ALA A 29 -5.46 4.66 -24.02
CA ALA A 29 -6.39 5.67 -24.54
C ALA A 29 -7.82 5.14 -24.64
N ARG A 30 -7.96 3.85 -24.89
CA ARG A 30 -9.27 3.19 -25.03
C ARG A 30 -9.82 2.63 -23.71
N TYR A 31 -9.01 2.57 -22.67
CA TYR A 31 -9.47 2.01 -21.41
C TYR A 31 -10.60 2.84 -20.82
N ARG A 32 -11.69 2.19 -20.46
CA ARG A 32 -12.83 2.77 -19.75
C ARG A 32 -13.05 2.00 -18.45
N PRO A 33 -13.01 2.70 -17.28
CA PRO A 33 -13.34 2.09 -16.01
C PRO A 33 -14.74 1.46 -16.03
N ALA A 34 -14.87 0.29 -15.44
CA ALA A 34 -16.14 -0.42 -15.33
C ALA A 34 -16.94 0.00 -14.08
N ASN A 35 -18.17 -0.48 -13.99
CA ASN A 35 -19.05 -0.35 -12.81
C ASN A 35 -19.21 1.10 -12.31
N GLY A 36 -19.14 2.09 -13.20
CA GLY A 36 -19.25 3.51 -12.85
C GLY A 36 -18.08 4.03 -12.01
N ALA A 37 -16.93 3.36 -12.03
CA ALA A 37 -15.75 3.80 -11.29
C ALA A 37 -15.22 5.13 -11.83
N THR A 38 -15.01 6.09 -10.92
CA THR A 38 -14.44 7.39 -11.23
C THR A 38 -13.21 7.60 -10.34
N TYR A 39 -12.03 7.62 -10.98
CA TYR A 39 -10.78 7.85 -10.27
C TYR A 39 -10.59 9.32 -9.95
N PRO A 40 -9.99 9.66 -8.80
CA PRO A 40 -9.62 11.04 -8.49
C PRO A 40 -8.74 11.65 -9.59
N ASN A 41 -8.86 12.94 -9.78
CA ASN A 41 -7.93 13.68 -10.63
C ASN A 41 -6.54 13.71 -9.99
N GLY A 42 -5.48 13.70 -10.80
CA GLY A 42 -4.10 13.73 -10.32
C GLY A 42 -3.32 12.44 -10.64
N ASN A 43 -2.07 12.40 -10.19
CA ASN A 43 -1.15 11.29 -10.50
C ASN A 43 -1.62 9.98 -9.88
N PHE A 44 -2.01 10.03 -8.61
CA PHE A 44 -2.45 8.84 -7.88
C PHE A 44 -3.64 8.15 -8.57
N GLY A 45 -4.69 8.89 -8.88
CA GLY A 45 -5.86 8.32 -9.57
C GLY A 45 -5.53 7.79 -10.96
N ARG A 46 -4.64 8.47 -11.71
CA ARG A 46 -4.15 7.98 -13.01
C ARG A 46 -3.38 6.67 -12.87
N SER A 47 -2.49 6.59 -11.87
CA SER A 47 -1.73 5.36 -11.60
C SER A 47 -2.63 4.20 -11.24
N LEU A 48 -3.60 4.38 -10.34
CA LEU A 48 -4.56 3.33 -10.00
C LEU A 48 -5.41 2.89 -11.19
N ARG A 49 -5.80 3.81 -12.07
CA ARG A 49 -6.50 3.47 -13.32
C ARG A 49 -5.63 2.62 -14.25
N GLN A 50 -4.34 2.92 -14.36
CA GLN A 50 -3.40 2.10 -15.12
C GLN A 50 -3.22 0.71 -14.51
N VAL A 51 -3.11 0.63 -13.19
CA VAL A 51 -3.06 -0.65 -12.46
C VAL A 51 -4.30 -1.50 -12.76
N ALA A 52 -5.50 -0.92 -12.67
CA ALA A 52 -6.74 -1.64 -13.00
C ALA A 52 -6.73 -2.15 -14.45
N GLN A 53 -6.24 -1.34 -15.38
CA GLN A 53 -6.12 -1.71 -16.78
C GLN A 53 -5.17 -2.90 -16.98
N LEU A 54 -3.99 -2.89 -16.35
CA LEU A 54 -3.01 -3.98 -16.43
C LEU A 54 -3.56 -5.28 -15.83
N ILE A 55 -4.22 -5.20 -14.67
CA ILE A 55 -4.87 -6.35 -14.03
C ILE A 55 -5.95 -6.95 -14.95
N LYS A 56 -6.77 -6.09 -15.56
CA LYS A 56 -7.83 -6.56 -16.48
C LYS A 56 -7.30 -7.13 -17.78
N ALA A 57 -6.15 -6.66 -18.24
CA ALA A 57 -5.48 -7.16 -19.44
C ALA A 57 -4.77 -8.51 -19.21
N ASP A 58 -4.72 -8.97 -17.96
CA ASP A 58 -4.13 -10.25 -17.56
C ASP A 58 -2.69 -10.44 -18.06
N VAL A 59 -1.87 -9.44 -17.80
CA VAL A 59 -0.48 -9.36 -18.28
C VAL A 59 0.54 -10.03 -17.36
N GLY A 60 0.10 -10.83 -16.39
CA GLY A 60 0.98 -11.46 -15.39
C GLY A 60 1.50 -10.48 -14.34
N LEU A 61 0.72 -9.44 -14.00
CA LEU A 61 1.10 -8.47 -12.99
C LEU A 61 1.02 -9.08 -11.60
N GLU A 62 2.15 -9.16 -10.89
CA GLU A 62 2.22 -9.74 -9.54
C GLU A 62 2.27 -8.67 -8.44
N VAL A 63 3.13 -7.67 -8.61
CA VAL A 63 3.32 -6.61 -7.60
C VAL A 63 3.35 -5.23 -8.26
N VAL A 64 2.67 -4.27 -7.63
CA VAL A 64 2.68 -2.86 -8.05
C VAL A 64 2.90 -1.97 -6.84
N PHE A 65 3.71 -0.95 -7.03
CA PHE A 65 3.87 0.12 -6.07
C PHE A 65 3.30 1.43 -6.63
N VAL A 66 2.45 2.10 -5.87
CA VAL A 66 1.83 3.38 -6.23
C VAL A 66 1.99 4.36 -5.09
N GLU A 67 2.50 5.54 -5.40
CA GLU A 67 2.74 6.59 -4.41
C GLU A 67 1.60 7.60 -4.35
N ILE A 68 1.33 8.10 -3.16
CA ILE A 68 0.49 9.25 -2.89
C ILE A 68 1.18 10.14 -1.85
N GLY A 69 1.68 11.29 -2.28
CA GLY A 69 2.38 12.25 -1.42
C GLY A 69 1.47 13.25 -0.72
N GLY A 70 2.08 14.18 0.01
CA GLY A 70 1.38 15.29 0.66
C GLY A 70 0.85 14.99 2.06
N TRP A 71 1.40 13.99 2.74
CA TRP A 71 1.06 13.61 4.11
C TRP A 71 1.88 14.34 5.17
N ASP A 72 2.95 14.98 4.77
CA ASP A 72 3.85 15.69 5.69
C ASP A 72 3.35 17.09 6.05
N THR A 73 2.27 17.13 6.82
CA THR A 73 1.48 18.34 7.12
C THR A 73 1.90 18.98 8.45
N HIS A 74 3.09 19.58 8.47
CA HIS A 74 3.61 20.28 9.67
C HIS A 74 2.88 21.57 10.00
N ALA A 75 2.16 22.18 9.05
CA ALA A 75 1.43 23.42 9.23
C ALA A 75 0.05 23.35 8.56
N ASN A 76 -0.96 23.93 9.21
CA ASN A 76 -2.32 24.03 8.71
C ASN A 76 -2.88 22.70 8.18
N GLN A 77 -2.66 21.61 8.90
CA GLN A 77 -3.05 20.25 8.51
C GLN A 77 -4.57 20.14 8.27
N GLY A 78 -5.35 20.83 9.10
CA GLY A 78 -6.79 20.68 9.14
C GLY A 78 -7.23 19.40 9.86
N ALA A 79 -8.53 19.15 9.86
CA ALA A 79 -9.15 17.96 10.44
C ALA A 79 -10.22 17.39 9.49
N GLY A 80 -11.51 17.75 9.63
CA GLY A 80 -12.57 17.39 8.69
C GLY A 80 -12.46 18.08 7.33
N GLU A 81 -11.73 19.20 7.28
CA GLU A 81 -11.36 19.96 6.08
C GLU A 81 -9.89 20.29 6.13
N GLY A 82 -9.31 20.69 4.99
CA GLY A 82 -7.91 21.07 4.86
C GLY A 82 -7.05 20.00 4.20
N GLN A 83 -5.73 20.08 4.40
CA GLN A 83 -4.76 19.27 3.69
C GLN A 83 -4.94 17.77 3.95
N LEU A 84 -5.02 17.36 5.20
CA LEU A 84 -5.19 15.95 5.57
C LEU A 84 -6.50 15.36 5.02
N ALA A 85 -7.61 16.10 5.19
CA ALA A 85 -8.91 15.67 4.68
C ALA A 85 -8.88 15.47 3.16
N ASN A 86 -8.20 16.35 2.42
CA ASN A 86 -8.07 16.22 0.97
C ASN A 86 -7.25 14.99 0.57
N ARG A 87 -6.15 14.70 1.28
CA ARG A 87 -5.34 13.48 1.05
C ARG A 87 -6.14 12.21 1.35
N LEU A 88 -6.89 12.20 2.45
CA LEU A 88 -7.75 11.07 2.81
C LEU A 88 -8.88 10.84 1.79
N ARG A 89 -9.49 11.91 1.27
CA ARG A 89 -10.50 11.81 0.20
C ARG A 89 -9.89 11.27 -1.10
N GLU A 90 -8.68 11.72 -1.46
CA GLU A 90 -7.99 11.24 -2.65
C GLU A 90 -7.63 9.75 -2.51
N LEU A 91 -7.04 9.35 -1.37
CA LEU A 91 -6.73 7.96 -1.08
C LEU A 91 -7.99 7.08 -1.10
N GLY A 92 -8.99 7.43 -0.29
CA GLY A 92 -10.23 6.66 -0.18
C GLY A 92 -11.00 6.61 -1.50
N GLY A 93 -11.07 7.73 -2.23
CA GLY A 93 -11.71 7.80 -3.55
C GLY A 93 -11.00 6.93 -4.58
N GLY A 94 -9.66 6.92 -4.56
CA GLY A 94 -8.85 6.08 -5.44
C GLY A 94 -9.04 4.59 -5.17
N LEU A 95 -8.98 4.19 -3.90
CA LEU A 95 -9.19 2.80 -3.50
C LEU A 95 -10.61 2.32 -3.81
N ALA A 96 -11.62 3.15 -3.57
CA ALA A 96 -13.01 2.83 -3.91
C ALA A 96 -13.22 2.71 -5.43
N ALA A 97 -12.58 3.57 -6.22
CA ALA A 97 -12.61 3.49 -7.67
C ALA A 97 -11.95 2.20 -8.17
N LEU A 98 -10.77 1.86 -7.66
CA LEU A 98 -10.07 0.62 -8.00
C LEU A 98 -10.93 -0.61 -7.70
N HIS A 99 -11.51 -0.66 -6.50
CA HIS A 99 -12.39 -1.77 -6.09
C HIS A 99 -13.60 -1.92 -7.04
N ARG A 100 -14.28 -0.82 -7.36
CA ARG A 100 -15.44 -0.83 -8.28
C ARG A 100 -15.02 -1.27 -9.69
N ASP A 101 -13.91 -0.71 -10.17
CA ASP A 101 -13.43 -0.96 -11.53
C ASP A 101 -13.01 -2.41 -11.74
N LEU A 102 -12.33 -3.01 -10.77
CA LEU A 102 -11.92 -4.42 -10.82
C LEU A 102 -13.10 -5.39 -10.66
N GLY A 103 -14.15 -5.02 -9.91
CA GLY A 103 -15.29 -5.88 -9.70
C GLY A 103 -14.88 -7.26 -9.15
N ALA A 104 -15.28 -8.33 -9.83
CA ALA A 104 -14.96 -9.70 -9.40
C ALA A 104 -13.45 -10.00 -9.37
N LYS A 105 -12.62 -9.34 -10.19
CA LYS A 105 -11.15 -9.52 -10.16
C LYS A 105 -10.53 -9.06 -8.84
N MET A 106 -11.26 -8.30 -8.04
CA MET A 106 -10.78 -7.89 -6.71
C MET A 106 -10.59 -9.07 -5.76
N SER A 107 -11.15 -10.25 -6.05
CA SER A 107 -10.92 -11.50 -5.29
C SER A 107 -9.44 -11.89 -5.23
N ASP A 108 -8.71 -11.60 -6.31
CA ASP A 108 -7.32 -12.02 -6.49
C ASP A 108 -6.32 -10.89 -6.20
N VAL A 109 -6.83 -9.75 -5.74
CA VAL A 109 -6.03 -8.54 -5.49
C VAL A 109 -5.99 -8.25 -4.00
N LEU A 110 -4.80 -7.97 -3.51
CA LEU A 110 -4.53 -7.43 -2.17
C LEU A 110 -3.91 -6.04 -2.31
N VAL A 111 -4.56 -5.05 -1.75
CA VAL A 111 -4.02 -3.68 -1.63
C VAL A 111 -3.63 -3.43 -0.19
N LEU A 112 -2.38 -3.04 0.02
CA LEU A 112 -1.86 -2.63 1.32
C LEU A 112 -1.35 -1.20 1.24
N THR A 113 -1.60 -0.41 2.27
CA THR A 113 -0.96 0.90 2.42
C THR A 113 0.21 0.80 3.37
N MET A 114 1.23 1.62 3.16
CA MET A 114 2.35 1.78 4.07
C MET A 114 2.80 3.24 4.14
N SER A 115 3.46 3.61 5.22
CA SER A 115 4.03 4.93 5.39
C SER A 115 5.35 4.82 6.15
N GLU A 116 6.32 5.68 5.82
CA GLU A 116 7.63 5.73 6.44
C GLU A 116 7.61 6.39 7.82
N PHE A 117 6.57 7.15 8.15
CA PHE A 117 6.40 7.79 9.47
C PHE A 117 4.94 7.74 9.94
N GLY A 118 4.75 7.91 11.24
CA GLY A 118 3.48 8.30 11.85
C GLY A 118 3.43 9.80 12.12
N ARG A 119 2.42 10.24 12.86
CA ARG A 119 2.26 11.65 13.29
C ARG A 119 2.12 11.71 14.80
N THR A 120 2.60 12.79 15.40
CA THR A 120 2.41 13.05 16.83
C THR A 120 0.92 13.08 17.19
N ALA A 121 0.58 12.62 18.40
CA ALA A 121 -0.81 12.55 18.85
C ALA A 121 -1.44 13.93 19.06
N ARG A 122 -0.62 14.97 19.22
CA ARG A 122 -1.07 16.34 19.48
C ARG A 122 -0.65 17.29 18.39
N GLN A 123 -1.47 18.32 18.18
CA GLN A 123 -1.19 19.43 17.30
C GLN A 123 0.05 20.21 17.78
N ASN A 124 0.91 20.58 16.83
CA ASN A 124 2.03 21.48 17.06
C ASN A 124 1.64 22.98 17.03
N GLY A 125 2.60 23.87 17.28
CA GLY A 125 2.37 25.31 17.28
C GLY A 125 1.93 25.91 15.93
N ASN A 126 2.11 25.20 14.83
CA ASN A 126 1.76 25.64 13.46
C ASN A 126 0.42 25.05 12.96
N ARG A 127 -0.42 24.52 13.86
CA ARG A 127 -1.70 23.88 13.50
C ARG A 127 -1.52 22.68 12.58
N GLY A 128 -0.42 21.96 12.70
CA GLY A 128 -0.10 20.71 12.05
C GLY A 128 0.27 19.65 13.08
N THR A 129 0.93 18.61 12.65
CA THR A 129 1.55 17.60 13.51
C THR A 129 2.97 17.33 13.04
N ASP A 130 3.84 16.93 13.95
CA ASP A 130 5.20 16.54 13.58
C ASP A 130 5.27 15.03 13.32
N HIS A 131 6.41 14.54 12.83
CA HIS A 131 6.62 13.13 12.64
C HIS A 131 6.49 12.39 13.97
N GLY A 132 5.87 11.24 13.91
CA GLY A 132 5.72 10.30 15.01
C GLY A 132 6.05 8.88 14.58
N SER A 133 5.94 7.95 15.51
CA SER A 133 6.38 6.56 15.29
C SER A 133 5.25 5.64 14.82
N GLY A 134 4.09 5.71 15.48
CA GLY A 134 2.95 4.85 15.19
C GLY A 134 2.01 5.43 14.13
N THR A 135 1.46 4.55 13.29
CA THR A 135 0.44 4.91 12.28
C THR A 135 -0.53 3.75 12.05
N ALA A 136 -1.50 3.95 11.16
CA ALA A 136 -2.43 2.92 10.73
C ALA A 136 -2.19 2.56 9.26
N PHE A 137 -2.22 1.27 8.96
CA PHE A 137 -2.21 0.75 7.58
C PHE A 137 -3.59 0.21 7.21
N PHE A 138 -3.93 0.25 5.94
CA PHE A 138 -5.16 -0.30 5.41
C PHE A 138 -4.86 -1.55 4.59
N ALA A 139 -5.73 -2.54 4.73
CA ALA A 139 -5.76 -3.72 3.87
C ALA A 139 -7.12 -3.79 3.17
N LEU A 140 -7.12 -3.97 1.85
CA LEU A 140 -8.31 -4.08 1.02
C LEU A 140 -8.12 -5.19 0.00
N GLY A 141 -9.09 -6.07 -0.18
CA GLY A 141 -9.03 -7.14 -1.18
C GLY A 141 -9.98 -8.28 -0.89
N GLY A 142 -10.14 -9.18 -1.85
CA GLY A 142 -11.06 -10.32 -1.72
C GLY A 142 -10.67 -11.31 -0.62
N GLY A 143 -9.37 -11.50 -0.39
CA GLY A 143 -8.84 -12.33 0.69
C GLY A 143 -8.85 -11.68 2.08
N VAL A 144 -9.17 -10.38 2.16
CA VAL A 144 -9.12 -9.65 3.43
C VAL A 144 -10.31 -10.01 4.32
N ASN A 145 -10.03 -10.32 5.57
CA ASN A 145 -11.01 -10.49 6.64
C ASN A 145 -11.37 -9.11 7.21
N GLY A 146 -12.03 -8.30 6.39
CA GLY A 146 -12.26 -6.88 6.61
C GLY A 146 -13.39 -6.55 7.59
N GLY A 147 -13.77 -5.26 7.62
CA GLY A 147 -14.84 -4.74 8.47
C GLY A 147 -14.42 -4.55 9.93
N ARG A 148 -13.12 -4.56 10.23
CA ARG A 148 -12.58 -4.44 11.60
C ARG A 148 -11.26 -3.67 11.65
N VAL A 149 -10.94 -3.16 12.81
CA VAL A 149 -9.65 -2.59 13.15
C VAL A 149 -8.87 -3.62 13.96
N LEU A 150 -7.64 -3.90 13.55
CA LEU A 150 -6.74 -4.85 14.21
C LEU A 150 -5.58 -4.09 14.87
N GLY A 151 -5.15 -4.54 16.03
CA GLY A 151 -4.06 -3.95 16.78
C GLY A 151 -4.43 -3.77 18.25
N ASP A 152 -3.42 -3.51 19.06
CA ASP A 152 -3.60 -3.21 20.47
C ASP A 152 -3.69 -1.70 20.61
N TRP A 153 -4.85 -1.17 21.01
CA TRP A 153 -5.07 0.26 21.16
C TRP A 153 -4.90 0.69 22.64
N PRO A 154 -3.76 1.29 23.02
CA PRO A 154 -3.52 1.69 24.40
C PRO A 154 -4.26 2.97 24.80
N GLY A 155 -4.75 3.76 23.85
CA GLY A 155 -5.35 5.07 24.05
C GLY A 155 -4.39 6.24 23.82
N LEU A 156 -4.88 7.45 24.07
CA LEU A 156 -4.15 8.71 23.86
C LEU A 156 -3.81 9.46 25.16
N ALA A 157 -4.01 8.83 26.32
CA ALA A 157 -3.56 9.42 27.59
C ALA A 157 -2.03 9.58 27.56
N PRO A 158 -1.46 10.66 28.10
CA PRO A 158 -0.02 10.95 28.00
C PRO A 158 0.89 9.80 28.39
N GLU A 159 0.53 9.07 29.43
CA GLU A 159 1.26 7.91 29.92
C GLU A 159 1.16 6.66 29.02
N LYS A 160 0.28 6.69 28.03
CA LYS A 160 0.08 5.63 27.02
C LYS A 160 0.81 5.91 25.71
N LEU A 161 1.28 7.15 25.55
CA LEU A 161 2.01 7.55 24.35
C LEU A 161 3.48 7.14 24.47
N PHE A 162 4.07 6.77 23.35
CA PHE A 162 5.51 6.59 23.26
C PHE A 162 6.19 7.95 23.48
N GLU A 163 7.07 8.02 24.46
CA GLU A 163 7.74 9.27 24.93
C GLU A 163 6.75 10.41 25.26
N GLY A 164 5.52 10.07 25.67
CA GLY A 164 4.48 11.07 25.99
C GLY A 164 3.98 11.89 24.80
N ARG A 165 4.35 11.53 23.58
CA ARG A 165 4.16 12.32 22.35
C ARG A 165 3.53 11.54 21.20
N ASP A 166 4.06 10.37 20.89
CA ASP A 166 3.70 9.60 19.70
C ASP A 166 2.71 8.49 20.03
N LEU A 167 2.01 7.98 19.00
CA LEU A 167 1.28 6.73 19.15
C LEU A 167 2.26 5.60 19.47
N ALA A 168 1.90 4.75 20.44
CA ALA A 168 2.67 3.56 20.76
C ALA A 168 2.70 2.60 19.55
N ILE A 169 3.87 2.05 19.26
CA ILE A 169 4.02 1.01 18.23
C ILE A 169 3.61 -0.33 18.86
N THR A 170 2.47 -0.86 18.45
CA THR A 170 1.91 -2.11 18.98
C THR A 170 1.96 -3.26 18.00
N THR A 171 2.36 -2.99 16.75
CA THR A 171 2.53 -3.98 15.70
C THR A 171 3.75 -3.62 14.85
N ASP A 172 4.64 -4.58 14.65
CA ASP A 172 5.74 -4.41 13.69
C ASP A 172 5.18 -4.53 12.26
N TYR A 173 5.47 -3.54 11.42
CA TYR A 173 5.01 -3.54 10.03
C TYR A 173 5.54 -4.74 9.23
N ARG A 174 6.69 -5.29 9.61
CA ARG A 174 7.26 -6.46 8.97
C ARG A 174 6.42 -7.71 9.20
N ASP A 175 5.82 -7.88 10.38
CA ASP A 175 4.87 -8.97 10.65
C ASP A 175 3.59 -8.80 9.80
N PHE A 176 3.14 -7.55 9.59
CA PHE A 176 2.00 -7.25 8.73
C PHE A 176 2.27 -7.62 7.27
N PHE A 177 3.41 -7.22 6.70
CA PHE A 177 3.76 -7.58 5.32
C PHE A 177 4.15 -9.05 5.18
N ALA A 178 4.74 -9.68 6.20
CA ALA A 178 5.04 -11.10 6.19
C ALA A 178 3.77 -11.96 6.09
N GLU A 179 2.67 -11.55 6.73
CA GLU A 179 1.38 -12.22 6.56
C GLU A 179 0.90 -12.15 5.10
N ALA A 180 1.06 -11.00 4.42
CA ALA A 180 0.76 -10.88 3.00
C ALA A 180 1.62 -11.81 2.13
N CYS A 181 2.93 -11.82 2.36
CA CYS A 181 3.84 -12.69 1.63
C CYS A 181 3.46 -14.16 1.79
N ALA A 182 3.17 -14.59 3.02
CA ALA A 182 2.81 -15.99 3.30
C ALA A 182 1.43 -16.36 2.76
N ARG A 183 0.40 -15.55 3.03
CA ARG A 183 -1.00 -15.92 2.80
C ARG A 183 -1.53 -15.55 1.42
N HIS A 184 -1.02 -14.47 0.82
CA HIS A 184 -1.47 -14.00 -0.49
C HIS A 184 -0.52 -14.40 -1.60
N MET A 185 0.79 -14.26 -1.37
CA MET A 185 1.79 -14.58 -2.40
C MET A 185 2.32 -16.03 -2.31
N GLY A 186 1.90 -16.81 -1.33
CA GLY A 186 2.31 -18.21 -1.19
C GLY A 186 3.78 -18.43 -0.83
N VAL A 187 4.44 -17.42 -0.27
CA VAL A 187 5.83 -17.55 0.19
C VAL A 187 5.89 -18.50 1.39
N ALA A 188 6.72 -19.53 1.30
CA ALA A 188 6.94 -20.43 2.41
C ALA A 188 7.45 -19.68 3.66
N GLU A 189 6.89 -19.98 4.83
CA GLU A 189 7.24 -19.28 6.08
C GLU A 189 8.75 -19.34 6.39
N THR A 190 9.42 -20.41 6.00
CA THR A 190 10.89 -20.58 6.11
C THR A 190 11.68 -19.55 5.32
N ASN A 191 11.09 -18.96 4.29
CA ASN A 191 11.76 -17.99 3.40
C ASN A 191 11.49 -16.54 3.81
N LEU A 192 10.59 -16.28 4.75
CA LEU A 192 10.24 -14.92 5.16
C LEU A 192 11.41 -14.16 5.77
N GLY A 193 12.34 -14.88 6.45
CA GLY A 193 13.55 -14.26 7.01
C GLY A 193 14.48 -13.64 5.97
N SER A 194 14.48 -14.13 4.73
CA SER A 194 15.26 -13.53 3.64
C SER A 194 14.63 -12.25 3.10
N ILE A 195 13.31 -12.12 3.19
CA ILE A 195 12.56 -10.93 2.75
C ILE A 195 12.69 -9.80 3.78
N PHE A 196 12.77 -10.16 5.06
CA PHE A 196 12.83 -9.21 6.17
C PHE A 196 14.14 -9.36 6.95
N PRO A 197 15.29 -8.93 6.39
CA PRO A 197 16.59 -9.10 7.04
C PRO A 197 16.63 -8.35 8.37
N GLY A 198 17.22 -9.00 9.41
CA GLY A 198 17.29 -8.43 10.75
C GLY A 198 15.98 -8.49 11.54
N HIS A 199 14.94 -9.14 11.02
CA HIS A 199 13.67 -9.38 11.72
C HIS A 199 13.37 -10.88 11.77
N THR A 200 13.06 -11.37 12.97
CA THR A 200 12.57 -12.75 13.13
C THR A 200 11.06 -12.75 12.97
N VAL A 201 10.62 -13.13 11.76
CA VAL A 201 9.19 -13.29 11.48
C VAL A 201 8.63 -14.45 12.32
N ASN A 202 7.56 -14.20 13.05
CA ASN A 202 6.86 -15.20 13.82
C ASN A 202 5.39 -15.27 13.36
N PRO A 203 4.97 -16.31 12.66
CA PRO A 203 3.58 -16.45 12.17
C PRO A 203 2.51 -16.37 13.27
N ARG A 204 2.85 -16.63 14.53
CA ARG A 204 1.94 -16.45 15.67
C ARG A 204 1.62 -14.96 15.96
N ARG A 205 2.40 -14.03 15.41
CA ARG A 205 2.17 -12.59 15.50
C ARG A 205 1.34 -12.03 14.35
N PHE A 206 1.02 -12.86 13.36
CA PHE A 206 0.13 -12.46 12.28
C PHE A 206 -1.22 -12.05 12.85
N ARG A 207 -1.72 -10.93 12.38
CA ARG A 207 -2.98 -10.35 12.89
C ARG A 207 -4.22 -11.03 12.33
N GLY A 208 -4.07 -11.92 11.36
CA GLY A 208 -5.16 -12.65 10.73
C GLY A 208 -6.06 -11.73 9.93
N TYR A 209 -5.49 -10.72 9.27
CA TYR A 209 -6.25 -9.85 8.39
C TYR A 209 -6.51 -10.50 7.03
N LEU A 210 -5.80 -11.57 6.70
CA LEU A 210 -6.08 -12.41 5.55
C LEU A 210 -6.78 -13.70 5.98
N ARG A 211 -7.69 -14.17 5.13
CA ARG A 211 -8.31 -15.48 5.30
C ARG A 211 -7.26 -16.56 5.05
N ALA A 212 -7.39 -17.67 5.81
CA ALA A 212 -6.54 -18.84 5.62
C ALA A 212 -6.93 -19.58 4.34
#